data_4fb458d6b4063cddd7fe9b1f9bc8bf40
#
_entry.id   4fb458d6b4063cddd7fe9b1f9bc8bf40
#
_cell.length_a   1.000
_cell.length_b   1.000
_cell.length_c   1.000
_cell.angle_alpha   90.00
_cell.angle_beta   90.00
_cell.angle_gamma   90.00
#
_symmetry.space_group_name_H-M   'P 1'
#
loop_
_entity.id
_entity.type
_entity.pdbx_description
1 polymer ?
#
loop_
_entity_poly.entity_id
_entity_poly.type
_entity_poly.pdbx_seq_one_letter_code
_entity_poly.pdbx_strand_id
1 'polypeptide(L)'
;MTSYIGALDQGTTSTRFMVFDQSGAVVSAAQREHEQIYPQPGWVEHDPAEIWHRCGEVINEALHNKGLHAAALDAVGITNQRETTIVWDRRR
;
A
#
# COMPACT_ATOMS: atom_id res chain seq x y z
N MET A 1 21.26 -17.25 -2.27
CA MET A 1 19.91 -16.93 -2.72
C MET A 1 19.41 -15.70 -1.99
N THR A 2 18.87 -14.75 -2.71
CA THR A 2 18.41 -13.50 -2.10
C THR A 2 16.94 -13.61 -1.71
N SER A 3 16.64 -13.26 -0.47
CA SER A 3 15.28 -13.22 0.06
C SER A 3 14.83 -11.79 0.27
N TYR A 4 13.58 -11.51 -0.08
CA TYR A 4 12.98 -10.19 0.11
C TYR A 4 11.65 -10.30 0.84
N ILE A 5 11.34 -9.26 1.60
CA ILE A 5 10.06 -9.13 2.28
C ILE A 5 9.49 -7.77 1.91
N GLY A 6 8.20 -7.76 1.56
CA GLY A 6 7.47 -6.52 1.29
C GLY A 6 6.69 -6.08 2.51
N ALA A 7 6.54 -4.77 2.67
CA ALA A 7 5.71 -4.18 3.71
C ALA A 7 4.81 -3.11 3.08
N LEU A 8 3.51 -3.36 3.13
CA LEU A 8 2.49 -2.43 2.63
C LEU A 8 1.92 -1.65 3.81
N ASP A 9 2.11 -0.34 3.79
CA ASP A 9 1.60 0.57 4.80
C ASP A 9 0.51 1.44 4.16
N GLN A 10 -0.73 1.08 4.40
CA GLN A 10 -1.88 1.84 3.94
C GLN A 10 -2.26 2.83 5.04
N GLY A 11 -1.73 4.04 4.97
CA GLY A 11 -1.95 5.08 5.95
C GLY A 11 -3.18 5.94 5.66
N THR A 12 -3.37 6.97 6.47
CA THR A 12 -4.53 7.87 6.38
C THR A 12 -4.43 8.80 5.16
N THR A 13 -3.23 9.25 4.81
CA THR A 13 -3.02 10.22 3.73
C THR A 13 -2.32 9.62 2.52
N SER A 14 -1.65 8.50 2.70
CA SER A 14 -0.85 7.90 1.63
C SER A 14 -0.70 6.40 1.83
N THR A 15 -0.30 5.73 0.76
CA THR A 15 0.02 4.31 0.75
C THR A 15 1.48 4.15 0.38
N ARG A 16 2.22 3.33 1.11
CA ARG A 16 3.64 3.08 0.87
C ARG A 16 3.91 1.59 0.82
N PHE A 17 4.80 1.18 -0.08
CA PHE A 17 5.31 -0.18 -0.11
C PHE A 17 6.83 -0.14 -0.03
N MET A 18 7.40 -0.93 0.86
CA MET A 18 8.84 -1.04 1.02
C MET A 18 9.26 -2.48 0.84
N VAL A 19 10.43 -2.67 0.23
CA VAL A 19 11.02 -4.00 0.05
C VAL A 19 12.31 -4.04 0.86
N PHE A 20 12.41 -5.05 1.71
CA PHE A 20 13.57 -5.27 2.58
C PHE A 20 14.34 -6.49 2.11
N ASP A 21 15.65 -6.45 2.24
CA ASP A 21 16.50 -7.62 2.01
C ASP A 21 16.66 -8.44 3.31
N GLN A 22 17.46 -9.50 3.24
CA GLN A 22 17.73 -10.38 4.36
C GLN A 22 18.35 -9.70 5.58
N SER A 23 19.09 -8.60 5.36
CA SER A 23 19.73 -7.86 6.44
C SER A 23 18.77 -6.85 7.10
N GLY A 24 17.55 -6.69 6.56
CA GLY A 24 16.61 -5.70 7.03
C GLY A 24 16.79 -4.33 6.40
N ALA A 25 17.65 -4.21 5.41
CA ALA A 25 17.85 -2.94 4.70
C ALA A 25 16.73 -2.73 3.67
N VAL A 26 16.27 -1.48 3.55
CA VAL A 26 15.31 -1.11 2.52
C VAL A 26 16.03 -1.04 1.18
N VAL A 27 15.62 -1.89 0.25
CA VAL A 27 16.23 -1.93 -1.10
C VAL A 27 15.38 -1.23 -2.14
N SER A 28 14.10 -1.01 -1.86
CA SER A 28 13.20 -0.26 -2.73
C SER A 28 12.00 0.23 -1.95
N ALA A 29 11.41 1.35 -2.40
CA ALA A 29 10.19 1.88 -1.81
C ALA A 29 9.45 2.73 -2.83
N ALA A 30 8.13 2.81 -2.67
CA ALA A 30 7.29 3.70 -3.45
C ALA A 30 6.12 4.17 -2.59
N GLN A 31 5.62 5.37 -2.85
CA GLN A 31 4.55 5.98 -2.07
C GLN A 31 3.65 6.79 -2.99
N ARG A 32 2.35 6.76 -2.70
CA ARG A 32 1.34 7.56 -3.37
C ARG A 32 0.36 8.12 -2.36
N GLU A 33 -0.02 9.37 -2.55
CA GLU A 33 -1.10 9.96 -1.77
C GLU A 33 -2.44 9.55 -2.36
N HIS A 34 -3.48 9.61 -1.53
CA HIS A 34 -4.86 9.46 -1.97
C HIS A 34 -5.69 10.64 -1.49
N GLU A 35 -6.77 10.91 -2.20
CA GLU A 35 -7.65 12.03 -1.90
C GLU A 35 -8.38 11.82 -0.59
N GLN A 36 -8.47 12.90 0.20
CA GLN A 36 -9.33 12.94 1.37
C GLN A 36 -10.56 13.76 1.02
N ILE A 37 -11.74 13.20 1.24
CA ILE A 37 -13.00 13.80 0.85
C ILE A 37 -13.68 14.34 2.11
N TYR A 38 -14.09 15.60 2.05
CA TYR A 38 -14.70 16.30 3.17
C TYR A 38 -16.17 16.63 2.85
N PRO A 39 -17.10 15.67 3.02
CA PRO A 39 -18.51 15.92 2.64
C PRO A 39 -19.19 16.94 3.54
N GLN A 40 -18.73 17.05 4.79
CA GLN A 40 -19.23 18.02 5.77
C GLN A 40 -18.09 18.42 6.70
N PRO A 41 -18.18 19.60 7.36
CA PRO A 41 -17.16 19.99 8.32
C PRO A 41 -16.92 18.93 9.39
N GLY A 42 -15.66 18.54 9.57
CA GLY A 42 -15.26 17.52 10.53
C GLY A 42 -15.39 16.08 10.04
N TRP A 43 -15.94 15.86 8.85
CA TRP A 43 -16.04 14.53 8.26
C TRP A 43 -14.91 14.32 7.27
N VAL A 44 -14.34 13.12 7.29
CA VAL A 44 -13.30 12.75 6.32
C VAL A 44 -13.68 11.38 5.74
N GLU A 45 -13.70 11.31 4.41
CA GLU A 45 -13.96 10.05 3.70
C GLU A 45 -12.83 9.78 2.72
N HIS A 46 -12.68 8.50 2.39
CA HIS A 46 -11.75 8.04 1.37
C HIS A 46 -12.51 7.20 0.36
N ASP A 47 -12.00 7.19 -0.88
CA ASP A 47 -12.51 6.29 -1.92
C ASP A 47 -11.77 4.96 -1.80
N PRO A 48 -12.44 3.86 -1.42
CA PRO A 48 -11.76 2.56 -1.28
C PRO A 48 -11.20 2.04 -2.60
N ALA A 49 -11.81 2.36 -3.73
CA ALA A 49 -11.29 1.97 -5.03
C ALA A 49 -9.96 2.69 -5.32
N GLU A 50 -9.85 3.97 -4.97
CA GLU A 50 -8.60 4.71 -5.10
C GLU A 50 -7.50 4.11 -4.23
N ILE A 51 -7.81 3.78 -2.97
CA ILE A 51 -6.86 3.15 -2.07
C ILE A 51 -6.33 1.84 -2.66
N TRP A 52 -7.23 1.02 -3.21
CA TRP A 52 -6.84 -0.23 -3.85
C TRP A 52 -5.90 0.01 -5.04
N HIS A 53 -6.22 0.99 -5.88
CA HIS A 53 -5.37 1.37 -7.00
C HIS A 53 -3.99 1.84 -6.55
N ARG A 54 -3.94 2.68 -5.52
CA ARG A 54 -2.65 3.16 -4.99
C ARG A 54 -1.81 2.03 -4.43
N CYS A 55 -2.43 1.05 -3.76
CA CYS A 55 -1.73 -0.14 -3.30
C CYS A 55 -1.06 -0.88 -4.46
N GLY A 56 -1.80 -1.13 -5.53
CA GLY A 56 -1.25 -1.77 -6.72
C GLY A 56 -0.10 -0.99 -7.35
N GLU A 57 -0.27 0.33 -7.47
CA GLU A 57 0.74 1.21 -8.04
C GLU A 57 2.06 1.18 -7.24
N VAL A 58 1.99 1.32 -5.91
CA VAL A 58 3.21 1.37 -5.10
C VAL A 58 3.92 0.02 -5.07
N ILE A 59 3.19 -1.07 -5.05
CA ILE A 59 3.78 -2.41 -5.10
C ILE A 59 4.51 -2.61 -6.43
N ASN A 60 3.85 -2.31 -7.54
CA ASN A 60 4.45 -2.48 -8.87
C ASN A 60 5.66 -1.56 -9.06
N GLU A 61 5.56 -0.31 -8.63
CA GLU A 61 6.66 0.64 -8.75
C GLU A 61 7.87 0.23 -7.93
N ALA A 62 7.68 -0.17 -6.67
CA ALA A 62 8.78 -0.59 -5.82
C ALA A 62 9.49 -1.83 -6.38
N LEU A 63 8.73 -2.80 -6.87
CA LEU A 63 9.30 -4.00 -7.48
C LEU A 63 10.03 -3.65 -8.77
N HIS A 64 9.42 -2.84 -9.63
CA HIS A 64 10.02 -2.44 -10.90
C HIS A 64 11.34 -1.67 -10.71
N ASN A 65 11.38 -0.75 -9.74
CA ASN A 65 12.57 0.06 -9.47
C ASN A 65 13.78 -0.78 -9.08
N LYS A 66 13.55 -1.95 -8.48
CA LYS A 66 14.62 -2.88 -8.12
C LYS A 66 14.82 -4.02 -9.14
N GLY A 67 13.96 -4.07 -10.16
CA GLY A 67 14.00 -5.14 -11.13
C GLY A 67 13.54 -6.49 -10.60
N LEU A 68 12.62 -6.48 -9.63
CA LEU A 68 12.12 -7.69 -8.98
C LEU A 68 10.75 -8.07 -9.53
N HIS A 69 10.48 -9.38 -9.54
CA HIS A 69 9.14 -9.92 -9.73
C HIS A 69 8.50 -10.18 -8.36
N ALA A 70 7.17 -10.19 -8.31
CA ALA A 70 6.45 -10.48 -7.07
C ALA A 70 6.84 -11.83 -6.45
N ALA A 71 7.22 -12.80 -7.29
CA ALA A 71 7.66 -14.11 -6.82
C ALA A 71 8.97 -14.05 -6.01
N ALA A 72 9.72 -12.94 -6.08
CA ALA A 72 10.93 -12.76 -5.29
C ALA A 72 10.64 -12.43 -3.83
N LEU A 73 9.39 -12.06 -3.51
CA LEU A 73 8.98 -11.75 -2.14
C LEU A 73 8.60 -13.05 -1.42
N ASP A 74 9.24 -13.31 -0.30
CA ASP A 74 8.93 -14.48 0.53
C ASP A 74 7.67 -14.26 1.35
N ALA A 75 7.39 -13.00 1.71
CA ALA A 75 6.22 -12.64 2.49
C ALA A 75 5.92 -11.15 2.31
N VAL A 76 4.69 -10.76 2.60
CA VAL A 76 4.26 -9.37 2.62
C VAL A 76 3.51 -9.13 3.93
N GLY A 77 3.98 -8.13 4.69
CA GLY A 77 3.26 -7.63 5.85
C GLY A 77 2.38 -6.47 5.43
N ILE A 78 1.23 -6.35 6.07
CA ILE A 78 0.29 -5.28 5.76
C ILE A 78 -0.10 -4.58 7.06
N THR A 79 -0.03 -3.25 7.04
CA THR A 79 -0.64 -2.43 8.08
C THR A 79 -1.61 -1.45 7.42
N ASN A 80 -2.68 -1.12 8.09
CA ASN A 80 -3.71 -0.26 7.54
C ASN A 80 -4.09 0.85 8.53
N GLN A 81 -4.77 1.86 8.01
CA GLN A 81 -5.28 2.95 8.83
C GLN A 81 -6.35 2.41 9.80
N ARG A 82 -6.45 3.07 10.95
CA ARG A 82 -7.40 2.70 11.98
C ARG A 82 -8.72 3.47 11.80
N GLU A 83 -9.78 2.97 12.43
CA GLU A 83 -11.07 3.67 12.56
C GLU A 83 -11.72 3.99 11.21
N THR A 84 -11.38 3.20 10.18
CA THR A 84 -11.98 3.34 8.87
C THR A 84 -12.87 2.13 8.58
N THR A 85 -14.11 2.40 8.21
CA THR A 85 -15.08 1.37 7.87
C THR A 85 -15.42 1.48 6.39
N ILE A 86 -15.46 0.35 5.69
CA ILE A 86 -15.86 0.28 4.30
C ILE A 86 -17.19 -0.47 4.22
N VAL A 87 -18.15 0.17 3.55
CA VAL A 87 -19.46 -0.44 3.30
C VAL A 87 -19.62 -0.57 1.79
N TRP A 88 -20.04 -1.75 1.36
CA TRP A 88 -20.23 -2.00 -0.08
C TRP A 88 -21.46 -2.86 -0.32
N ASP A 89 -21.96 -2.81 -1.55
CA ASP A 89 -23.09 -3.64 -1.98
C ASP A 89 -22.58 -5.03 -2.35
N ARG A 90 -23.12 -6.07 -1.71
CA ARG A 90 -22.72 -7.47 -1.96
C ARG A 90 -23.00 -7.94 -3.38
N ARG A 91 -23.86 -7.24 -4.10
CA ARG A 91 -24.28 -7.62 -5.45
C ARG A 91 -23.36 -7.07 -6.54
N ARG A 92 -22.34 -6.30 -6.16
CA ARG A 92 -21.43 -5.65 -7.11
C ARG A 92 -20.00 -6.16 -6.98
#